data_f2185142508362a56e007bba0b5bdb48
#
_entry.id   f2185142508362a56e007bba0b5bdb48
#
_cell.length_a   1.000
_cell.length_b   1.000
_cell.length_c   1.000
_cell.angle_alpha   90.00
_cell.angle_beta   90.00
_cell.angle_gamma   90.00
#
_symmetry.space_group_name_H-M   'P 1'
#
loop_
_entity.id
_entity.type
_entity.pdbx_description
1 polymer ?
#
loop_
_entity_poly.entity_id
_entity_poly.type
_entity_poly.pdbx_seq_one_letter_code
_entity_poly.pdbx_strand_id
1 'polypeptide(L)'
;MNMTVVSVSVALTFLVVLPELLYSSRRLDRVPHTGLVLWGSLCGIGWLSTVVFFLRLGIDPGATSIWRATLTFVSHLSDGHPLRGLGLVEVVGLSFSLDIVVLFGGGLVMVGWQTWRRRGDQRAVIDMVSDESVERSGVGVSVLNHAQPIAYYLPGRGGRVVLSTGALQLLDDVELGAVLAHERGHHEGHHGLFLVPLQTLATFVSLLPLSRRAPVAMREYLEMIADDFAAKKSSRGALRSAISKASSFQFAPRGAFGIADQLLERRVRRLDHRIASTLDVVAATTIGAFFVGVGAALVFVR
;
A
#
# COMPACT_ATOMS: atom_id res chain seq x y z
N MET A 1 -32.39 -3.75 -15.03
CA MET A 1 -31.53 -4.49 -14.07
C MET A 1 -31.52 -3.71 -12.78
N ASN A 2 -31.80 -4.34 -11.63
CA ASN A 2 -31.89 -3.63 -10.36
C ASN A 2 -30.50 -3.07 -9.99
N MET A 3 -30.39 -1.74 -9.86
CA MET A 3 -29.12 -1.05 -9.58
C MET A 3 -28.45 -1.54 -8.29
N THR A 4 -29.23 -1.98 -7.30
CA THR A 4 -28.74 -2.60 -6.08
C THR A 4 -27.96 -3.89 -6.38
N VAL A 5 -28.52 -4.75 -7.26
CA VAL A 5 -27.85 -6.01 -7.67
C VAL A 5 -26.53 -5.71 -8.37
N VAL A 6 -26.49 -4.69 -9.23
CA VAL A 6 -25.26 -4.25 -9.90
C VAL A 6 -24.22 -3.81 -8.88
N SER A 7 -24.58 -2.94 -7.94
CA SER A 7 -23.67 -2.41 -6.93
C SER A 7 -23.12 -3.53 -6.04
N VAL A 8 -23.93 -4.48 -5.61
CA VAL A 8 -23.50 -5.67 -4.83
C VAL A 8 -22.52 -6.53 -5.64
N SER A 9 -22.89 -6.83 -6.90
CA SER A 9 -22.03 -7.66 -7.78
C SER A 9 -20.67 -7.02 -8.00
N VAL A 10 -20.63 -5.70 -8.20
CA VAL A 10 -19.39 -4.95 -8.33
C VAL A 10 -18.59 -4.98 -7.03
N ALA A 11 -19.21 -4.67 -5.90
CA ALA A 11 -18.52 -4.71 -4.62
C ALA A 11 -17.91 -6.10 -4.35
N LEU A 12 -18.67 -7.18 -4.54
CA LEU A 12 -18.16 -8.54 -4.37
C LEU A 12 -17.01 -8.85 -5.33
N THR A 13 -17.10 -8.43 -6.59
CA THR A 13 -16.04 -8.64 -7.56
C THR A 13 -14.75 -7.95 -7.12
N PHE A 14 -14.81 -6.70 -6.69
CA PHE A 14 -13.62 -5.92 -6.30
C PHE A 14 -13.08 -6.28 -4.91
N LEU A 15 -13.93 -6.69 -3.99
CA LEU A 15 -13.51 -7.02 -2.61
C LEU A 15 -13.07 -8.47 -2.44
N VAL A 16 -13.56 -9.39 -3.28
CA VAL A 16 -13.35 -10.83 -3.10
C VAL A 16 -12.66 -11.48 -4.30
N VAL A 17 -13.23 -11.37 -5.50
CA VAL A 17 -12.80 -12.17 -6.65
C VAL A 17 -11.48 -11.65 -7.24
N LEU A 18 -11.43 -10.36 -7.58
CA LEU A 18 -10.24 -9.76 -8.21
C LEU A 18 -8.98 -9.82 -7.33
N PRO A 19 -9.05 -9.59 -5.99
CA PRO A 19 -7.88 -9.73 -5.14
C PRO A 19 -7.23 -11.10 -5.18
N GLU A 20 -8.01 -12.18 -5.20
CA GLU A 20 -7.48 -13.54 -5.27
C GLU A 20 -6.85 -13.83 -6.65
N LEU A 21 -7.49 -13.39 -7.74
CA LEU A 21 -6.97 -13.55 -9.08
C LEU A 21 -5.66 -12.77 -9.30
N LEU A 22 -5.61 -11.52 -8.84
CA LEU A 22 -4.40 -10.70 -8.97
C LEU A 22 -3.26 -11.22 -8.10
N TYR A 23 -3.55 -11.67 -6.88
CA TYR A 23 -2.53 -12.19 -5.97
C TYR A 23 -1.84 -13.45 -6.50
N SER A 24 -2.58 -14.29 -7.23
CA SER A 24 -2.02 -15.49 -7.87
C SER A 24 -1.19 -15.17 -9.12
N SER A 25 -1.36 -13.98 -9.72
CA SER A 25 -0.70 -13.60 -10.97
C SER A 25 0.74 -13.13 -10.74
N ARG A 26 1.72 -13.86 -11.28
CA ARG A 26 3.15 -13.48 -11.26
C ARG A 26 3.56 -12.53 -12.39
N ARG A 27 2.66 -12.23 -13.33
CA ARG A 27 2.96 -11.36 -14.49
C ARG A 27 3.28 -9.93 -14.08
N LEU A 28 2.64 -9.45 -13.01
CA LEU A 28 2.83 -8.09 -12.48
C LEU A 28 4.20 -7.88 -11.83
N ASP A 29 4.92 -8.93 -11.47
CA ASP A 29 6.27 -8.82 -10.92
C ASP A 29 7.24 -8.14 -11.91
N ARG A 30 6.97 -8.24 -13.22
CA ARG A 30 7.77 -7.59 -14.26
C ARG A 30 7.54 -6.08 -14.33
N VAL A 31 6.39 -5.61 -13.88
CA VAL A 31 5.95 -4.20 -13.95
C VAL A 31 5.40 -3.74 -12.59
N PRO A 32 6.26 -3.64 -11.55
CA PRO A 32 5.82 -3.45 -10.17
C PRO A 32 5.07 -2.12 -9.94
N HIS A 33 5.40 -1.05 -10.67
CA HIS A 33 4.63 0.19 -10.62
C HIS A 33 3.18 -0.01 -11.00
N THR A 34 2.93 -0.82 -12.03
CA THR A 34 1.56 -1.13 -12.45
C THR A 34 0.87 -2.04 -11.45
N GLY A 35 1.59 -3.02 -10.89
CA GLY A 35 1.07 -3.83 -9.79
C GLY A 35 0.60 -2.95 -8.64
N LEU A 36 1.41 -1.97 -8.25
CA LEU A 36 1.07 -1.00 -7.21
C LEU A 36 -0.18 -0.17 -7.55
N VAL A 37 -0.26 0.36 -8.78
CA VAL A 37 -1.42 1.15 -9.25
C VAL A 37 -2.68 0.30 -9.30
N LEU A 38 -2.61 -0.92 -9.83
CA LEU A 38 -3.76 -1.83 -9.90
C LEU A 38 -4.32 -2.17 -8.52
N TRP A 39 -3.45 -2.50 -7.56
CA TRP A 39 -3.89 -2.78 -6.20
C TRP A 39 -4.45 -1.54 -5.49
N GLY A 40 -3.82 -0.37 -5.69
CA GLY A 40 -4.33 0.90 -5.18
C GLY A 40 -5.71 1.25 -5.73
N SER A 41 -5.90 1.08 -7.06
CA SER A 41 -7.19 1.27 -7.73
C SER A 41 -8.25 0.29 -7.22
N LEU A 42 -7.86 -0.97 -7.03
CA LEU A 42 -8.77 -2.00 -6.50
C LEU A 42 -9.25 -1.65 -5.08
N CYS A 43 -8.35 -1.18 -4.22
CA CYS A 43 -8.69 -0.70 -2.88
C CYS A 43 -9.63 0.51 -2.93
N GLY A 44 -9.31 1.51 -3.76
CA GLY A 44 -10.11 2.73 -3.88
C GLY A 44 -11.51 2.46 -4.43
N ILE A 45 -11.62 1.67 -5.51
CA ILE A 45 -12.90 1.29 -6.12
C ILE A 45 -13.72 0.41 -5.17
N GLY A 46 -13.10 -0.57 -4.52
CA GLY A 46 -13.78 -1.45 -3.58
C GLY A 46 -14.36 -0.68 -2.40
N TRP A 47 -13.58 0.24 -1.83
CA TRP A 47 -14.05 1.11 -0.76
C TRP A 47 -15.18 2.04 -1.21
N LEU A 48 -14.97 2.75 -2.31
CA LEU A 48 -15.96 3.69 -2.86
C LEU A 48 -17.27 2.98 -3.23
N SER A 49 -17.21 1.83 -3.88
CA SER A 49 -18.40 1.04 -4.24
C SER A 49 -19.18 0.60 -3.00
N THR A 50 -18.50 0.27 -1.92
CA THR A 50 -19.15 -0.09 -0.64
C THR A 50 -19.86 1.12 -0.02
N VAL A 51 -19.20 2.27 0.04
CA VAL A 51 -19.81 3.51 0.52
C VAL A 51 -21.04 3.89 -0.31
N VAL A 52 -20.92 3.88 -1.65
CA VAL A 52 -22.01 4.21 -2.57
C VAL A 52 -23.18 3.23 -2.45
N PHE A 53 -22.89 1.94 -2.26
CA PHE A 53 -23.94 0.94 -2.06
C PHE A 53 -24.79 1.25 -0.82
N PHE A 54 -24.16 1.47 0.34
CA PHE A 54 -24.88 1.79 1.57
C PHE A 54 -25.54 3.17 1.52
N LEU A 55 -24.90 4.14 0.88
CA LEU A 55 -25.49 5.46 0.68
C LEU A 55 -26.78 5.38 -0.16
N ARG A 56 -26.79 4.59 -1.24
CA ARG A 56 -27.98 4.37 -2.07
C ARG A 56 -29.10 3.69 -1.29
N LEU A 57 -28.77 2.70 -0.45
CA LEU A 57 -29.77 2.09 0.44
C LEU A 57 -30.37 3.11 1.40
N GLY A 58 -29.56 4.07 1.85
CA GLY A 58 -29.95 5.04 2.88
C GLY A 58 -30.66 6.28 2.37
N ILE A 59 -30.45 6.68 1.11
CA ILE A 59 -31.05 7.93 0.62
C ILE A 59 -32.40 7.68 -0.07
N ASP A 60 -32.49 6.75 -0.96
CA ASP A 60 -33.71 6.28 -1.62
C ASP A 60 -33.40 5.10 -2.56
N PRO A 61 -33.77 3.86 -2.23
CA PRO A 61 -33.55 2.71 -3.11
C PRO A 61 -34.24 2.81 -4.47
N GLY A 62 -35.27 3.68 -4.60
CA GLY A 62 -36.01 3.96 -5.83
C GLY A 62 -35.53 5.18 -6.61
N ALA A 63 -34.61 5.98 -6.06
CA ALA A 63 -34.18 7.21 -6.70
C ALA A 63 -33.45 6.94 -8.03
N THR A 64 -33.85 7.66 -9.07
CA THR A 64 -33.21 7.60 -10.39
C THR A 64 -31.84 8.29 -10.40
N SER A 65 -31.54 9.13 -9.40
CA SER A 65 -30.28 9.87 -9.30
C SER A 65 -29.86 10.05 -7.85
N ILE A 66 -28.67 9.54 -7.52
CA ILE A 66 -28.04 9.69 -6.20
C ILE A 66 -27.87 11.18 -5.83
N TRP A 67 -27.64 12.03 -6.83
CA TRP A 67 -27.44 13.46 -6.63
C TRP A 67 -28.73 14.14 -6.13
N ARG A 68 -29.89 13.86 -6.75
CA ARG A 68 -31.18 14.38 -6.28
C ARG A 68 -31.51 13.90 -4.88
N ALA A 69 -31.35 12.61 -4.63
CA ALA A 69 -31.58 12.03 -3.32
C ALA A 69 -30.71 12.68 -2.24
N THR A 70 -29.42 12.91 -2.55
CA THR A 70 -28.50 13.62 -1.64
C THR A 70 -28.95 15.05 -1.36
N LEU A 71 -29.38 15.80 -2.39
CA LEU A 71 -29.90 17.17 -2.22
C LEU A 71 -31.15 17.19 -1.35
N THR A 72 -32.08 16.26 -1.54
CA THR A 72 -33.29 16.12 -0.71
C THR A 72 -32.93 15.80 0.74
N PHE A 73 -31.98 14.91 0.96
CA PHE A 73 -31.49 14.60 2.31
C PHE A 73 -30.87 15.83 2.99
N VAL A 74 -30.03 16.57 2.25
CA VAL A 74 -29.41 17.82 2.76
C VAL A 74 -30.47 18.86 3.08
N SER A 75 -31.55 18.99 2.27
CA SER A 75 -32.65 19.89 2.59
C SER A 75 -33.40 19.48 3.86
N HIS A 76 -33.67 18.20 4.06
CA HIS A 76 -34.29 17.72 5.31
C HIS A 76 -33.37 17.94 6.53
N LEU A 77 -32.05 17.83 6.34
CA LEU A 77 -31.07 18.13 7.38
C LEU A 77 -31.10 19.62 7.76
N SER A 78 -31.19 20.53 6.78
CA SER A 78 -31.26 21.98 7.01
C SER A 78 -32.58 22.40 7.70
N ASP A 79 -33.65 21.65 7.44
CA ASP A 79 -34.97 21.87 8.05
C ASP A 79 -35.10 21.28 9.46
N GLY A 80 -34.00 20.68 9.99
CA GLY A 80 -33.97 20.09 11.34
C GLY A 80 -34.68 18.72 11.45
N HIS A 81 -35.06 18.11 10.35
CA HIS A 81 -35.75 16.83 10.29
C HIS A 81 -35.03 15.79 9.44
N PRO A 82 -33.77 15.41 9.76
CA PRO A 82 -32.91 14.56 8.89
C PRO A 82 -33.49 13.19 8.61
N LEU A 83 -34.33 12.66 9.48
CA LEU A 83 -34.92 11.32 9.35
C LEU A 83 -36.36 11.34 8.79
N ARG A 84 -36.85 12.51 8.34
CA ARG A 84 -38.21 12.63 7.82
C ARG A 84 -38.40 11.79 6.56
N GLY A 85 -39.36 10.89 6.58
CA GLY A 85 -39.68 10.02 5.44
C GLY A 85 -38.75 8.83 5.24
N LEU A 86 -37.76 8.63 6.13
CA LEU A 86 -36.88 7.47 6.07
C LEU A 86 -37.46 6.30 6.88
N GLY A 87 -37.46 5.12 6.27
CA GLY A 87 -37.74 3.86 6.97
C GLY A 87 -36.49 3.29 7.65
N LEU A 88 -36.63 2.13 8.26
CA LEU A 88 -35.54 1.47 8.99
C LEU A 88 -34.35 1.13 8.06
N VAL A 89 -34.63 0.68 6.84
CA VAL A 89 -33.58 0.28 5.88
C VAL A 89 -32.76 1.50 5.46
N GLU A 90 -33.40 2.64 5.22
CA GLU A 90 -32.74 3.88 4.84
C GLU A 90 -31.85 4.42 5.96
N VAL A 91 -32.36 4.42 7.20
CA VAL A 91 -31.56 4.83 8.37
C VAL A 91 -30.35 3.93 8.56
N VAL A 92 -30.52 2.60 8.46
CA VAL A 92 -29.41 1.64 8.54
C VAL A 92 -28.40 1.86 7.42
N GLY A 93 -28.84 2.07 6.17
CA GLY A 93 -27.96 2.32 5.03
C GLY A 93 -27.13 3.59 5.23
N LEU A 94 -27.75 4.71 5.64
CA LEU A 94 -27.03 5.95 5.95
C LEU A 94 -26.01 5.77 7.07
N SER A 95 -26.41 5.10 8.15
CA SER A 95 -25.51 4.84 9.28
C SER A 95 -24.30 4.02 8.86
N PHE A 96 -24.47 2.93 8.12
CA PHE A 96 -23.34 2.14 7.61
C PHE A 96 -22.45 2.92 6.64
N SER A 97 -23.04 3.73 5.77
CA SER A 97 -22.25 4.58 4.86
C SER A 97 -21.37 5.57 5.64
N LEU A 98 -21.95 6.24 6.64
CA LEU A 98 -21.24 7.18 7.50
C LEU A 98 -20.16 6.45 8.34
N ASP A 99 -20.51 5.32 8.93
CA ASP A 99 -19.58 4.53 9.74
C ASP A 99 -18.35 4.10 8.94
N ILE A 100 -18.53 3.64 7.70
CA ILE A 100 -17.42 3.26 6.82
C ILE A 100 -16.51 4.47 6.54
N VAL A 101 -17.07 5.64 6.27
CA VAL A 101 -16.29 6.87 6.01
C VAL A 101 -15.55 7.32 7.27
N VAL A 102 -16.24 7.35 8.42
CA VAL A 102 -15.67 7.79 9.71
C VAL A 102 -14.60 6.81 10.19
N LEU A 103 -14.86 5.51 10.14
CA LEU A 103 -13.91 4.48 10.57
C LEU A 103 -12.66 4.49 9.67
N PHE A 104 -12.82 4.61 8.36
CA PHE A 104 -11.67 4.66 7.45
C PHE A 104 -10.91 5.97 7.59
N GLY A 105 -11.59 7.11 7.61
CA GLY A 105 -10.98 8.43 7.80
C GLY A 105 -10.30 8.57 9.17
N GLY A 106 -10.99 8.20 10.24
CA GLY A 106 -10.44 8.15 11.59
C GLY A 106 -9.28 7.18 11.71
N GLY A 107 -9.38 6.01 11.06
CA GLY A 107 -8.31 5.03 10.97
C GLY A 107 -7.07 5.57 10.27
N LEU A 108 -7.23 6.29 9.15
CA LEU A 108 -6.11 6.97 8.47
C LEU A 108 -5.39 7.96 9.38
N VAL A 109 -6.15 8.79 10.09
CA VAL A 109 -5.59 9.76 11.06
C VAL A 109 -4.87 9.03 12.18
N MET A 110 -5.50 8.02 12.77
CA MET A 110 -4.94 7.25 13.88
C MET A 110 -3.65 6.50 13.46
N VAL A 111 -3.69 5.74 12.37
CA VAL A 111 -2.53 4.98 11.87
C VAL A 111 -1.42 5.93 11.41
N GLY A 112 -1.78 7.04 10.76
CA GLY A 112 -0.83 8.08 10.34
C GLY A 112 -0.12 8.71 11.55
N TRP A 113 -0.88 9.08 12.58
CA TRP A 113 -0.35 9.64 13.82
C TRP A 113 0.53 8.62 14.59
N GLN A 114 0.09 7.38 14.72
CA GLN A 114 0.89 6.31 15.34
C GLN A 114 2.20 6.08 14.57
N THR A 115 2.14 6.08 13.24
CA THR A 115 3.32 5.93 12.39
C THR A 115 4.28 7.10 12.58
N TRP A 116 3.75 8.32 12.64
CA TRP A 116 4.55 9.52 12.88
C TRP A 116 5.21 9.49 14.26
N ARG A 117 4.46 9.17 15.31
CA ARG A 117 5.02 9.03 16.69
C ARG A 117 6.12 7.96 16.75
N ARG A 118 5.85 6.74 16.25
CA ARG A 118 6.84 5.65 16.24
C ARG A 118 8.12 6.05 15.51
N ARG A 119 8.02 6.80 14.42
CA ARG A 119 9.19 7.34 13.71
C ARG A 119 9.97 8.34 14.57
N GLY A 120 9.29 9.17 15.34
CA GLY A 120 9.90 10.08 16.31
C GLY A 120 10.66 9.32 17.40
N ASP A 121 10.02 8.32 18.01
CA ASP A 121 10.61 7.48 19.06
C ASP A 121 11.83 6.71 18.54
N GLN A 122 11.72 6.11 17.33
CA GLN A 122 12.84 5.41 16.68
C GLN A 122 14.02 6.35 16.44
N ARG A 123 13.78 7.60 16.02
CA ARG A 123 14.84 8.58 15.84
C ARG A 123 15.56 8.91 17.16
N ALA A 124 14.78 9.18 18.20
CA ALA A 124 15.35 9.48 19.51
C ALA A 124 16.25 8.33 20.03
N VAL A 125 15.80 7.08 19.84
CA VAL A 125 16.59 5.90 20.20
C VAL A 125 17.88 5.81 19.35
N ILE A 126 17.77 5.96 18.03
CA ILE A 126 18.94 5.89 17.15
C ILE A 126 19.92 7.05 17.44
N ASP A 127 19.42 8.25 17.72
CA ASP A 127 20.27 9.41 18.09
C ASP A 127 21.05 9.17 19.38
N MET A 128 20.52 8.35 20.32
CA MET A 128 21.20 7.99 21.55
C MET A 128 22.23 6.85 21.38
N VAL A 129 22.03 5.95 20.41
CA VAL A 129 22.78 4.70 20.29
C VAL A 129 23.74 4.70 19.10
N SER A 130 23.59 5.64 18.15
CA SER A 130 24.49 5.71 16.99
C SER A 130 25.81 6.40 17.38
N ASP A 131 26.91 5.71 17.17
CA ASP A 131 28.27 6.19 17.51
C ASP A 131 28.80 7.23 16.52
N GLU A 132 28.38 7.22 15.26
CA GLU A 132 28.81 8.16 14.21
C GLU A 132 27.71 8.44 13.18
N SER A 133 27.62 9.70 12.76
CA SER A 133 26.90 10.08 11.55
C SER A 133 27.89 10.49 10.46
N VAL A 134 28.07 9.63 9.46
CA VAL A 134 28.94 9.87 8.32
C VAL A 134 28.10 10.11 7.07
N GLU A 135 28.52 11.08 6.25
CA GLU A 135 27.89 11.25 4.92
C GLU A 135 28.56 10.29 3.93
N ARG A 136 27.79 9.36 3.37
CA ARG A 136 28.24 8.49 2.27
C ARG A 136 27.28 8.62 1.08
N SER A 137 27.84 8.83 -0.09
CA SER A 137 27.07 8.93 -1.36
C SER A 137 25.93 9.97 -1.33
N GLY A 138 26.11 11.08 -0.58
CA GLY A 138 25.11 12.15 -0.47
C GLY A 138 23.91 11.79 0.43
N VAL A 139 24.06 10.78 1.29
CA VAL A 139 23.06 10.38 2.30
C VAL A 139 23.73 10.32 3.67
N GLY A 140 23.10 10.90 4.68
CA GLY A 140 23.54 10.73 6.07
C GLY A 140 23.42 9.25 6.48
N VAL A 141 24.50 8.70 7.00
CA VAL A 141 24.54 7.32 7.51
C VAL A 141 24.81 7.36 9.00
N SER A 142 23.97 6.67 9.76
CA SER A 142 24.21 6.40 11.20
C SER A 142 24.63 4.97 11.39
N VAL A 143 25.75 4.74 12.08
CA VAL A 143 26.26 3.42 12.35
C VAL A 143 25.81 2.98 13.74
N LEU A 144 25.20 1.79 13.80
CA LEU A 144 24.75 1.14 15.02
C LEU A 144 25.68 -0.01 15.35
N ASN A 145 26.21 -0.05 16.55
CA ASN A 145 27.04 -1.18 17.02
C ASN A 145 26.16 -2.40 17.29
N HIS A 146 25.93 -3.21 16.24
CA HIS A 146 25.10 -4.41 16.30
C HIS A 146 25.61 -5.47 15.33
N ALA A 147 25.78 -6.72 15.83
CA ALA A 147 26.39 -7.81 15.07
C ALA A 147 25.49 -8.33 13.92
N GLN A 148 24.16 -8.23 14.05
CA GLN A 148 23.27 -8.62 12.95
C GLN A 148 23.31 -7.56 11.84
N PRO A 149 23.35 -7.96 10.55
CA PRO A 149 23.31 -7.03 9.44
C PRO A 149 21.94 -6.36 9.35
N ILE A 150 21.91 -5.06 9.61
CA ILE A 150 20.73 -4.21 9.57
C ILE A 150 21.03 -3.02 8.66
N ALA A 151 20.14 -2.76 7.72
CA ALA A 151 20.13 -1.55 6.89
C ALA A 151 18.68 -1.10 6.74
N TYR A 152 18.39 0.18 7.00
CA TYR A 152 17.08 0.76 6.72
C TYR A 152 17.15 2.29 6.67
N TYR A 153 16.22 2.87 5.91
CA TYR A 153 16.06 4.31 5.84
C TYR A 153 15.19 4.82 7.00
N LEU A 154 15.69 5.84 7.70
CA LEU A 154 14.99 6.53 8.77
C LEU A 154 14.46 7.89 8.25
N PRO A 155 13.14 8.01 7.95
CA PRO A 155 12.57 9.20 7.35
C PRO A 155 12.47 10.36 8.35
N GLY A 156 12.51 11.63 7.83
CA GLY A 156 12.27 12.86 8.57
C GLY A 156 13.25 13.97 8.19
N ARG A 157 13.37 15.08 8.99
CA ARG A 157 14.31 16.17 8.71
C ARG A 157 15.75 15.63 8.65
N GLY A 158 16.42 15.80 7.50
CA GLY A 158 17.73 15.21 7.26
C GLY A 158 17.69 13.67 7.28
N GLY A 159 16.75 13.07 6.53
CA GLY A 159 16.60 11.61 6.48
C GLY A 159 17.93 10.90 6.25
N ARG A 160 18.14 9.77 6.95
CA ARG A 160 19.43 9.05 6.95
C ARG A 160 19.22 7.54 6.85
N VAL A 161 20.23 6.83 6.39
CA VAL A 161 20.27 5.38 6.43
C VAL A 161 20.94 4.95 7.73
N VAL A 162 20.34 3.99 8.42
CA VAL A 162 20.92 3.32 9.59
C VAL A 162 21.55 2.02 9.13
N LEU A 163 22.84 1.83 9.43
CA LEU A 163 23.59 0.62 9.14
C LEU A 163 24.14 0.04 10.44
N SER A 164 24.15 -1.29 10.57
CA SER A 164 24.85 -1.95 11.66
C SER A 164 26.30 -2.23 11.31
N THR A 165 27.16 -2.41 12.34
CA THR A 165 28.53 -2.93 12.17
C THR A 165 28.53 -4.28 11.48
N GLY A 166 27.55 -5.17 11.76
CA GLY A 166 27.39 -6.43 11.06
C GLY A 166 27.09 -6.28 9.56
N ALA A 167 26.32 -5.25 9.15
CA ALA A 167 26.11 -4.96 7.74
C ALA A 167 27.38 -4.47 7.05
N LEU A 168 28.17 -3.62 7.72
CA LEU A 168 29.43 -3.11 7.21
C LEU A 168 30.53 -4.20 7.10
N GLN A 169 30.47 -5.22 7.94
CA GLN A 169 31.39 -6.38 7.87
C GLN A 169 30.98 -7.40 6.81
N LEU A 170 29.68 -7.52 6.54
CA LEU A 170 29.12 -8.50 5.59
C LEU A 170 29.24 -8.07 4.14
N LEU A 171 29.06 -6.78 3.87
CA LEU A 171 28.93 -6.22 2.53
C LEU A 171 30.24 -5.54 2.11
N ASP A 172 30.62 -5.77 0.86
CA ASP A 172 31.69 -4.97 0.24
C ASP A 172 31.16 -3.56 -0.14
N ASP A 173 32.06 -2.67 -0.57
CA ASP A 173 31.71 -1.27 -0.88
C ASP A 173 30.70 -1.17 -2.03
N VAL A 174 30.71 -2.09 -2.99
CA VAL A 174 29.80 -2.09 -4.15
C VAL A 174 28.42 -2.58 -3.72
N GLU A 175 28.36 -3.62 -2.91
CA GLU A 175 27.14 -4.16 -2.32
C GLU A 175 26.51 -3.15 -1.35
N LEU A 176 27.32 -2.51 -0.52
CA LEU A 176 26.90 -1.44 0.38
C LEU A 176 26.32 -0.27 -0.41
N GLY A 177 26.96 0.15 -1.49
CA GLY A 177 26.43 1.17 -2.39
C GLY A 177 25.07 0.79 -2.99
N ALA A 178 24.86 -0.48 -3.32
CA ALA A 178 23.58 -0.98 -3.84
C ALA A 178 22.49 -0.96 -2.77
N VAL A 179 22.79 -1.33 -1.52
CA VAL A 179 21.87 -1.27 -0.38
C VAL A 179 21.49 0.18 -0.07
N LEU A 180 22.47 1.10 -0.03
CA LEU A 180 22.20 2.53 0.18
C LEU A 180 21.29 3.10 -0.92
N ALA A 181 21.51 2.70 -2.17
CA ALA A 181 20.65 3.10 -3.28
C ALA A 181 19.24 2.53 -3.15
N HIS A 182 19.06 1.29 -2.65
CA HIS A 182 17.76 0.68 -2.37
C HIS A 182 17.00 1.47 -1.30
N GLU A 183 17.63 1.77 -0.18
CA GLU A 183 17.04 2.55 0.92
C GLU A 183 16.67 3.98 0.46
N ARG A 184 17.51 4.57 -0.39
CA ARG A 184 17.20 5.84 -1.03
C ARG A 184 15.99 5.75 -1.95
N GLY A 185 15.80 4.63 -2.66
CA GLY A 185 14.61 4.35 -3.46
C GLY A 185 13.31 4.38 -2.63
N HIS A 186 13.33 3.82 -1.42
CA HIS A 186 12.19 3.93 -0.49
C HIS A 186 11.91 5.36 -0.07
N HIS A 187 12.95 6.17 0.10
CA HIS A 187 12.78 7.59 0.45
C HIS A 187 12.20 8.39 -0.70
N GLU A 188 12.85 8.36 -1.86
CA GLU A 188 12.44 9.13 -3.04
C GLU A 188 11.04 8.72 -3.54
N GLY A 189 10.72 7.42 -3.46
CA GLY A 189 9.39 6.87 -3.77
C GLY A 189 8.31 7.16 -2.73
N HIS A 190 8.63 7.76 -1.59
CA HIS A 190 7.70 8.01 -0.47
C HIS A 190 6.94 6.75 -0.06
N HIS A 191 7.57 5.56 -0.14
CA HIS A 191 6.94 4.26 0.05
C HIS A 191 6.21 4.15 1.39
N GLY A 192 6.69 4.81 2.43
CA GLY A 192 6.05 4.83 3.74
C GLY A 192 4.65 5.47 3.77
N LEU A 193 4.30 6.34 2.81
CA LEU A 193 2.97 6.95 2.73
C LEU A 193 1.94 5.97 2.18
N PHE A 194 2.34 5.10 1.25
CA PHE A 194 1.45 4.08 0.68
C PHE A 194 1.03 3.03 1.72
N LEU A 195 1.83 2.81 2.75
CA LEU A 195 1.55 1.78 3.76
C LEU A 195 0.47 2.20 4.76
N VAL A 196 0.26 3.52 5.00
CA VAL A 196 -0.72 4.01 5.98
C VAL A 196 -2.16 3.60 5.63
N PRO A 197 -2.70 3.88 4.42
CA PRO A 197 -4.07 3.47 4.07
C PRO A 197 -4.22 1.94 4.03
N LEU A 198 -3.16 1.22 3.67
CA LEU A 198 -3.18 -0.25 3.64
C LEU A 198 -3.24 -0.85 5.04
N GLN A 199 -2.48 -0.30 5.99
CA GLN A 199 -2.53 -0.71 7.38
C GLN A 199 -3.90 -0.42 7.99
N THR A 200 -4.49 0.75 7.66
CA THR A 200 -5.84 1.09 8.06
C THR A 200 -6.85 0.06 7.55
N LEU A 201 -6.80 -0.27 6.26
CA LEU A 201 -7.68 -1.27 5.66
C LEU A 201 -7.52 -2.65 6.31
N ALA A 202 -6.28 -3.09 6.54
CA ALA A 202 -5.98 -4.37 7.17
C ALA A 202 -6.46 -4.43 8.63
N THR A 203 -6.42 -3.31 9.35
CA THR A 203 -6.82 -3.24 10.76
C THR A 203 -8.33 -3.30 10.93
N PHE A 204 -9.07 -2.54 10.11
CA PHE A 204 -10.52 -2.37 10.31
C PHE A 204 -11.38 -3.35 9.49
N VAL A 205 -10.85 -3.93 8.42
CA VAL A 205 -11.61 -4.80 7.48
C VAL A 205 -10.86 -6.10 7.19
N SER A 206 -10.32 -6.75 8.21
CA SER A 206 -9.45 -7.94 8.08
C SER A 206 -10.13 -9.18 7.48
N LEU A 207 -11.46 -9.23 7.40
CA LEU A 207 -12.22 -10.38 6.93
C LEU A 207 -12.20 -10.54 5.40
N LEU A 208 -12.04 -9.46 4.65
CA LEU A 208 -12.13 -9.50 3.19
C LEU A 208 -10.80 -9.88 2.54
N PRO A 209 -10.82 -10.65 1.43
CA PRO A 209 -9.62 -10.97 0.65
C PRO A 209 -8.82 -9.74 0.25
N LEU A 210 -9.47 -8.65 -0.18
CA LEU A 210 -8.81 -7.40 -0.53
C LEU A 210 -7.93 -6.87 0.61
N SER A 211 -8.49 -6.73 1.81
CA SER A 211 -7.78 -6.16 2.96
C SER A 211 -6.65 -7.05 3.49
N ARG A 212 -6.71 -8.36 3.24
CA ARG A 212 -5.63 -9.29 3.57
C ARG A 212 -4.52 -9.33 2.51
N ARG A 213 -4.89 -9.30 1.22
CA ARG A 213 -3.95 -9.47 0.11
C ARG A 213 -3.27 -8.17 -0.31
N ALA A 214 -4.00 -7.05 -0.34
CA ALA A 214 -3.46 -5.77 -0.82
C ALA A 214 -2.24 -5.28 -0.02
N PRO A 215 -2.22 -5.29 1.33
CA PRO A 215 -1.05 -4.84 2.09
C PRO A 215 0.20 -5.66 1.80
N VAL A 216 0.04 -6.97 1.61
CA VAL A 216 1.15 -7.88 1.29
C VAL A 216 1.66 -7.61 -0.13
N ALA A 217 0.77 -7.65 -1.13
CA ALA A 217 1.12 -7.44 -2.52
C ALA A 217 1.75 -6.07 -2.78
N MET A 218 1.17 -4.99 -2.23
CA MET A 218 1.69 -3.64 -2.44
C MET A 218 3.06 -3.46 -1.77
N ARG A 219 3.28 -4.04 -0.59
CA ARG A 219 4.60 -4.04 0.04
C ARG A 219 5.63 -4.74 -0.84
N GLU A 220 5.30 -5.90 -1.41
CA GLU A 220 6.17 -6.62 -2.33
C GLU A 220 6.54 -5.79 -3.56
N TYR A 221 5.57 -5.07 -4.14
CA TYR A 221 5.84 -4.17 -5.28
C TYR A 221 6.69 -2.96 -4.89
N LEU A 222 6.49 -2.38 -3.71
CA LEU A 222 7.34 -1.29 -3.21
C LEU A 222 8.79 -1.72 -3.05
N GLU A 223 9.05 -2.96 -2.58
CA GLU A 223 10.39 -3.55 -2.54
C GLU A 223 10.98 -3.70 -3.95
N MET A 224 10.20 -4.22 -4.91
CA MET A 224 10.66 -4.38 -6.29
C MET A 224 10.93 -3.03 -6.99
N ILE A 225 10.18 -1.97 -6.65
CA ILE A 225 10.41 -0.61 -7.15
C ILE A 225 11.72 -0.04 -6.58
N ALA A 226 11.98 -0.25 -5.30
CA ALA A 226 13.25 0.13 -4.68
C ALA A 226 14.44 -0.65 -5.26
N ASP A 227 14.26 -1.95 -5.58
CA ASP A 227 15.26 -2.76 -6.29
C ASP A 227 15.56 -2.20 -7.68
N ASP A 228 14.54 -1.78 -8.44
CA ASP A 228 14.72 -1.17 -9.77
C ASP A 228 15.47 0.17 -9.68
N PHE A 229 15.17 0.97 -8.66
CA PHE A 229 15.89 2.21 -8.40
C PHE A 229 17.37 1.93 -8.10
N ALA A 230 17.65 0.99 -7.20
CA ALA A 230 19.00 0.60 -6.83
C ALA A 230 19.79 0.04 -8.05
N ALA A 231 19.14 -0.82 -8.84
CA ALA A 231 19.75 -1.42 -10.02
C ALA A 231 20.10 -0.41 -11.12
N LYS A 232 19.43 0.76 -11.16
CA LYS A 232 19.75 1.86 -12.07
C LYS A 232 20.91 2.73 -11.56
N LYS A 233 21.08 2.83 -10.23
CA LYS A 233 22.07 3.68 -9.58
C LYS A 233 23.38 2.96 -9.23
N SER A 234 23.33 1.63 -9.13
CA SER A 234 24.44 0.75 -8.78
C SER A 234 24.46 -0.45 -9.74
N SER A 235 24.79 -1.64 -9.25
CA SER A 235 24.87 -2.90 -10.00
C SER A 235 23.76 -3.87 -9.55
N ARG A 236 23.07 -4.50 -10.52
CA ARG A 236 22.11 -5.58 -10.24
C ARG A 236 22.78 -6.77 -9.54
N GLY A 237 24.00 -7.11 -9.97
CA GLY A 237 24.77 -8.20 -9.37
C GLY A 237 25.10 -7.91 -7.91
N ALA A 238 25.54 -6.69 -7.59
CA ALA A 238 25.83 -6.28 -6.23
C ALA A 238 24.57 -6.27 -5.34
N LEU A 239 23.45 -5.72 -5.84
CA LEU A 239 22.19 -5.75 -5.11
C LEU A 239 21.72 -7.18 -4.84
N ARG A 240 21.77 -8.05 -5.86
CA ARG A 240 21.43 -9.47 -5.71
C ARG A 240 22.30 -10.15 -4.66
N SER A 241 23.62 -9.94 -4.73
CA SER A 241 24.57 -10.50 -3.76
C SER A 241 24.26 -10.01 -2.35
N ALA A 242 24.06 -8.69 -2.16
CA ALA A 242 23.72 -8.11 -0.88
C ALA A 242 22.42 -8.69 -0.31
N ILE A 243 21.36 -8.81 -1.12
CA ILE A 243 20.09 -9.42 -0.71
C ILE A 243 20.29 -10.88 -0.29
N SER A 244 21.06 -11.66 -1.07
CA SER A 244 21.34 -13.08 -0.76
C SER A 244 22.16 -13.23 0.51
N LYS A 245 23.16 -12.39 0.74
CA LYS A 245 23.94 -12.37 1.98
C LYS A 245 23.08 -11.99 3.18
N ALA A 246 22.28 -10.92 3.08
CA ALA A 246 21.42 -10.48 4.18
C ALA A 246 20.38 -11.54 4.57
N SER A 247 19.88 -12.31 3.62
CA SER A 247 18.90 -13.38 3.88
C SER A 247 19.44 -14.52 4.71
N SER A 248 20.73 -14.84 4.57
CA SER A 248 21.37 -15.91 5.35
C SER A 248 21.50 -15.58 6.85
N PHE A 249 21.34 -14.31 7.24
CA PHE A 249 21.39 -13.84 8.63
C PHE A 249 20.04 -13.49 9.24
N GLN A 250 18.96 -13.47 8.45
CA GLN A 250 17.61 -13.20 8.98
C GLN A 250 17.07 -14.43 9.70
N PHE A 251 17.23 -14.49 11.01
CA PHE A 251 16.44 -15.34 11.88
C PHE A 251 15.03 -14.73 12.02
N ALA A 252 14.18 -14.93 11.04
CA ALA A 252 12.77 -14.58 11.19
C ALA A 252 12.12 -15.48 12.27
N PRO A 253 11.21 -14.97 13.11
CA PRO A 253 10.50 -15.81 14.09
C PRO A 253 9.79 -16.96 13.37
N ARG A 254 9.83 -18.16 13.96
CA ARG A 254 9.17 -19.37 13.43
C ARG A 254 7.70 -19.05 13.11
N GLY A 255 7.29 -19.16 11.84
CA GLY A 255 5.95 -18.88 11.35
C GLY A 255 5.85 -17.77 10.29
N ALA A 256 6.86 -16.88 10.16
CA ALA A 256 6.92 -15.87 9.11
C ALA A 256 7.78 -16.32 7.91
N PHE A 257 8.44 -17.49 7.98
CA PHE A 257 9.41 -17.97 6.99
C PHE A 257 8.84 -18.08 5.57
N GLY A 258 7.64 -18.62 5.40
CA GLY A 258 7.13 -18.95 4.06
C GLY A 258 6.86 -17.73 3.17
N ILE A 259 6.40 -16.60 3.71
CA ILE A 259 6.07 -15.40 2.92
C ILE A 259 7.34 -14.57 2.68
N ALA A 260 8.20 -14.42 3.68
CA ALA A 260 9.46 -13.68 3.55
C ALA A 260 10.42 -14.34 2.56
N ASP A 261 10.55 -15.67 2.62
CA ASP A 261 11.39 -16.44 1.70
C ASP A 261 10.88 -16.40 0.27
N GLN A 262 9.55 -16.48 0.06
CA GLN A 262 8.95 -16.35 -1.27
C GLN A 262 9.17 -14.96 -1.88
N LEU A 263 9.06 -13.89 -1.09
CA LEU A 263 9.33 -12.54 -1.55
C LEU A 263 10.80 -12.39 -1.96
N LEU A 264 11.70 -12.87 -1.12
CA LEU A 264 13.13 -12.83 -1.36
C LEU A 264 13.48 -13.53 -2.68
N GLU A 265 13.00 -14.77 -2.86
CA GLU A 265 13.23 -15.55 -4.07
C GLU A 265 12.65 -14.86 -5.32
N ARG A 266 11.51 -14.20 -5.21
CA ARG A 266 10.90 -13.39 -6.29
C ARG A 266 11.78 -12.20 -6.66
N ARG A 267 12.30 -11.45 -5.65
CA ARG A 267 13.20 -10.31 -5.87
C ARG A 267 14.49 -10.75 -6.54
N VAL A 268 15.13 -11.81 -6.04
CA VAL A 268 16.37 -12.35 -6.61
C VAL A 268 16.16 -12.82 -8.05
N ARG A 269 15.14 -13.64 -8.30
CA ARG A 269 14.81 -14.09 -9.67
C ARG A 269 14.52 -12.92 -10.62
N ARG A 270 13.84 -11.87 -10.13
CA ARG A 270 13.54 -10.70 -10.95
C ARG A 270 14.79 -9.91 -11.33
N LEU A 271 15.79 -9.83 -10.46
CA LEU A 271 17.06 -9.17 -10.76
C LEU A 271 17.87 -9.94 -11.83
N ASP A 272 17.63 -11.23 -12.03
CA ASP A 272 18.25 -12.02 -13.09
C ASP A 272 17.63 -11.76 -14.48
N HIS A 273 16.40 -11.23 -14.55
CA HIS A 273 15.70 -11.01 -15.80
C HIS A 273 15.76 -9.53 -16.22
N ARG A 274 15.66 -9.27 -17.54
CA ARG A 274 15.58 -7.89 -18.05
C ARG A 274 14.32 -7.19 -17.50
N ILE A 275 14.44 -5.89 -17.22
CA ILE A 275 13.29 -5.02 -16.89
C ILE A 275 12.26 -5.12 -18.01
N ALA A 276 10.98 -5.02 -17.63
CA ALA A 276 9.83 -5.04 -18.52
C ALA A 276 10.02 -4.16 -19.76
N SER A 277 9.53 -4.63 -20.88
CA SER A 277 9.51 -3.85 -22.13
C SER A 277 8.53 -2.67 -21.98
N THR A 278 8.70 -1.66 -22.84
CA THR A 278 7.77 -0.53 -22.91
C THR A 278 6.32 -1.00 -23.16
N LEU A 279 6.16 -2.14 -23.88
CA LEU A 279 4.87 -2.77 -24.14
C LEU A 279 4.21 -3.29 -22.85
N ASP A 280 4.98 -3.89 -21.95
CA ASP A 280 4.46 -4.37 -20.66
C ASP A 280 3.96 -3.18 -19.80
N VAL A 281 4.67 -2.07 -19.82
CA VAL A 281 4.29 -0.84 -19.10
C VAL A 281 3.01 -0.24 -19.71
N VAL A 282 2.91 -0.16 -21.05
CA VAL A 282 1.73 0.38 -21.75
C VAL A 282 0.50 -0.50 -21.51
N ALA A 283 0.62 -1.82 -21.69
CA ALA A 283 -0.49 -2.76 -21.45
C ALA A 283 -1.01 -2.64 -20.01
N ALA A 284 -0.13 -2.53 -19.09
CA ALA A 284 -0.41 -2.44 -17.69
C ALA A 284 -1.05 -1.10 -17.30
N THR A 285 -0.60 0.02 -17.88
CA THR A 285 -1.18 1.35 -17.69
C THR A 285 -2.59 1.42 -18.28
N THR A 286 -2.81 0.79 -19.44
CA THR A 286 -4.12 0.70 -20.08
C THR A 286 -5.11 -0.08 -19.22
N ILE A 287 -4.69 -1.20 -18.63
CA ILE A 287 -5.51 -1.99 -17.70
C ILE A 287 -5.85 -1.16 -16.45
N GLY A 288 -4.88 -0.44 -15.88
CA GLY A 288 -5.12 0.45 -14.74
C GLY A 288 -6.13 1.56 -15.06
N ALA A 289 -5.98 2.22 -16.21
CA ALA A 289 -6.90 3.26 -16.67
C ALA A 289 -8.31 2.70 -16.94
N PHE A 290 -8.42 1.49 -17.48
CA PHE A 290 -9.71 0.80 -17.66
C PHE A 290 -10.42 0.56 -16.32
N PHE A 291 -9.70 0.05 -15.31
CA PHE A 291 -10.29 -0.15 -13.98
C PHE A 291 -10.72 1.14 -13.31
N VAL A 292 -9.93 2.21 -13.42
CA VAL A 292 -10.31 3.55 -12.92
C VAL A 292 -11.54 4.06 -13.65
N GLY A 293 -11.60 3.90 -14.99
CA GLY A 293 -12.75 4.29 -15.81
C GLY A 293 -14.03 3.52 -15.45
N VAL A 294 -13.93 2.21 -15.25
CA VAL A 294 -15.07 1.37 -14.81
C VAL A 294 -15.54 1.80 -13.42
N GLY A 295 -14.61 2.04 -12.48
CA GLY A 295 -14.95 2.51 -11.14
C GLY A 295 -15.68 3.86 -11.16
N ALA A 296 -15.19 4.81 -11.96
CA ALA A 296 -15.84 6.11 -12.15
C ALA A 296 -17.22 5.95 -12.79
N ALA A 297 -17.35 5.14 -13.84
CA ALA A 297 -18.63 4.89 -14.51
C ALA A 297 -19.69 4.31 -13.56
N LEU A 298 -19.29 3.41 -12.65
CA LEU A 298 -20.18 2.79 -11.67
C LEU A 298 -20.71 3.78 -10.61
N VAL A 299 -19.93 4.82 -10.31
CA VAL A 299 -20.37 5.91 -9.42
C VAL A 299 -21.35 6.86 -10.12
N PHE A 300 -21.16 7.09 -11.43
CA PHE A 300 -21.89 8.08 -12.21
C PHE A 300 -22.96 7.49 -13.16
N VAL A 301 -23.06 6.18 -13.32
CA VAL A 301 -24.13 5.55 -14.14
C VAL A 301 -25.48 5.81 -13.49
N ARG A 302 -26.33 6.48 -14.28
CA ARG A 302 -27.72 6.85 -14.00
C ARG A 302 -28.63 5.63 -13.83
#